data_2494e3fc591d39ea24a3c2e930724382
#
_entry.id   2494e3fc591d39ea24a3c2e930724382
#
_cell.length_a   1.000
_cell.length_b   1.000
_cell.length_c   1.000
_cell.angle_alpha   90.00
_cell.angle_beta   90.00
_cell.angle_gamma   90.00
#
_symmetry.space_group_name_H-M   'P 1'
#
loop_
_entity.id
_entity.type
_entity.pdbx_description
1 polymer ?
#
loop_
_entity_poly.entity_id
_entity_poly.type
_entity_poly.pdbx_seq_one_letter_code
_entity_poly.pdbx_strand_id
1 'polypeptide(L)'
;MNSGILLIDKPIGYSSNQVLQKVKKKLSLKKVGHFGTLDPFADGLLILGIGKGTKLSNIFLNEDKAYVAEIFLGEEKDTDDLEGDTTFKSSQTVSYENVISALKNFEGQIDQVPPTYSALKHNGKPLYDYAREGNPITKPARKVIIHELKVIEFKFPKLMLEITCSKGTYIRAIARDLGRKLGIGGHLQSLRRLKQGSFDISDSK
;
A
#
# COMPACT_ATOMS: atom_id res chain seq x y z
N MET A 1 33.71 2.50 -0.75
CA MET A 1 32.33 2.33 -0.23
C MET A 1 31.40 2.20 -1.43
N ASN A 2 30.72 1.09 -1.57
CA ASN A 2 29.79 0.90 -2.67
C ASN A 2 28.57 1.82 -2.47
N SER A 3 28.20 2.54 -3.51
CA SER A 3 27.00 3.38 -3.55
C SER A 3 26.16 2.93 -4.74
N GLY A 4 24.85 2.88 -4.58
CA GLY A 4 23.97 2.45 -5.65
C GLY A 4 22.53 2.20 -5.16
N ILE A 5 21.79 1.47 -5.96
CA ILE A 5 20.42 1.02 -5.71
C ILE A 5 20.43 -0.50 -5.64
N LEU A 6 19.64 -1.05 -4.72
CA LEU A 6 19.40 -2.48 -4.60
C LEU A 6 17.89 -2.73 -4.62
N LEU A 7 17.45 -3.63 -5.46
CA LEU A 7 16.08 -4.06 -5.58
C LEU A 7 15.89 -5.35 -4.80
N ILE A 8 14.89 -5.39 -3.94
CA ILE A 8 14.59 -6.54 -3.07
C ILE A 8 13.13 -6.94 -3.29
N ASP A 9 12.88 -8.23 -3.48
CA ASP A 9 11.53 -8.78 -3.29
C ASP A 9 11.31 -8.95 -1.78
N LYS A 10 10.57 -7.98 -1.18
CA LYS A 10 10.30 -7.99 0.26
C LYS A 10 9.33 -9.14 0.59
N PRO A 11 9.69 -10.06 1.46
CA PRO A 11 8.76 -11.10 1.89
C PRO A 11 7.69 -10.55 2.83
N ILE A 12 6.56 -11.26 2.89
CA ILE A 12 5.48 -11.05 3.89
C ILE A 12 6.04 -11.22 5.31
N GLY A 13 5.44 -10.53 6.28
CA GLY A 13 5.76 -10.63 7.71
C GLY A 13 6.92 -9.75 8.18
N TYR A 14 7.58 -9.03 7.27
CA TYR A 14 8.64 -8.08 7.63
C TYR A 14 8.25 -6.66 7.28
N SER A 15 8.50 -5.71 8.18
CA SER A 15 8.45 -4.30 7.82
C SER A 15 9.58 -3.93 6.85
N SER A 16 9.39 -2.87 6.05
CA SER A 16 10.43 -2.36 5.15
C SER A 16 11.73 -2.04 5.88
N ASN A 17 11.66 -1.53 7.13
CA ASN A 17 12.83 -1.25 7.94
C ASN A 17 13.54 -2.53 8.42
N GLN A 18 12.81 -3.58 8.81
CA GLN A 18 13.42 -4.86 9.19
C GLN A 18 14.20 -5.49 8.03
N VAL A 19 13.65 -5.46 6.81
CA VAL A 19 14.36 -5.91 5.60
C VAL A 19 15.60 -5.08 5.37
N LEU A 20 15.49 -3.75 5.44
CA LEU A 20 16.64 -2.83 5.32
C LEU A 20 17.73 -3.17 6.32
N GLN A 21 17.41 -3.38 7.60
CA GLN A 21 18.41 -3.71 8.64
C GLN A 21 19.08 -5.07 8.40
N LYS A 22 18.32 -6.08 7.94
CA LYS A 22 18.90 -7.38 7.55
C LYS A 22 19.90 -7.25 6.39
N VAL A 23 19.54 -6.50 5.35
CA VAL A 23 20.42 -6.22 4.20
C VAL A 23 21.66 -5.43 4.65
N LYS A 24 21.44 -4.38 5.46
CA LYS A 24 22.54 -3.55 6.01
C LYS A 24 23.54 -4.39 6.77
N LYS A 25 23.08 -5.32 7.63
CA LYS A 25 23.94 -6.24 8.41
C LYS A 25 24.64 -7.24 7.49
N LYS A 26 23.90 -7.92 6.60
CA LYS A 26 24.42 -8.98 5.71
C LYS A 26 25.54 -8.47 4.79
N LEU A 27 25.40 -7.24 4.29
CA LEU A 27 26.35 -6.63 3.36
C LEU A 27 27.32 -5.64 4.05
N SER A 28 27.33 -5.56 5.39
CA SER A 28 28.18 -4.68 6.20
C SER A 28 28.14 -3.21 5.73
N LEU A 29 26.94 -2.72 5.40
CA LEU A 29 26.72 -1.38 4.85
C LEU A 29 26.63 -0.33 5.96
N LYS A 30 27.30 0.83 5.77
CA LYS A 30 27.24 1.94 6.75
C LYS A 30 25.96 2.76 6.65
N LYS A 31 25.49 3.04 5.42
CA LYS A 31 24.32 3.90 5.15
C LYS A 31 23.40 3.24 4.13
N VAL A 32 22.14 3.01 4.54
CA VAL A 32 21.07 2.46 3.69
C VAL A 32 19.76 3.19 4.01
N GLY A 33 18.91 3.37 3.02
CA GLY A 33 17.56 3.91 3.15
C GLY A 33 16.62 3.20 2.17
N HIS A 34 15.33 3.09 2.46
CA HIS A 34 14.35 2.58 1.50
C HIS A 34 13.54 3.71 0.86
N PHE A 35 13.05 3.48 -0.36
CA PHE A 35 12.32 4.45 -1.17
C PHE A 35 10.84 4.06 -1.33
N GLY A 36 10.11 4.07 -0.23
CA GLY A 36 8.69 3.74 -0.17
C GLY A 36 8.44 2.54 0.72
N THR A 37 7.66 2.79 1.77
CA THR A 37 7.26 1.76 2.73
C THR A 37 6.30 0.78 2.09
N LEU A 38 6.46 -0.51 2.40
CA LEU A 38 5.46 -1.56 2.29
C LEU A 38 5.08 -1.99 3.70
N ASP A 39 3.79 -2.20 3.92
CA ASP A 39 3.27 -2.72 5.18
C ASP A 39 3.79 -4.14 5.47
N PRO A 40 3.79 -4.64 6.71
CA PRO A 40 4.32 -5.97 7.04
C PRO A 40 3.64 -7.10 6.28
N PHE A 41 2.31 -7.06 6.11
CA PHE A 41 1.54 -8.05 5.39
C PHE A 41 1.74 -8.00 3.86
N ALA A 42 2.20 -6.86 3.33
CA ALA A 42 2.48 -6.69 1.89
C ALA A 42 3.84 -7.26 1.50
N ASP A 43 3.99 -7.64 0.24
CA ASP A 43 5.25 -8.11 -0.37
C ASP A 43 5.59 -7.37 -1.65
N GLY A 44 6.68 -7.78 -2.31
CA GLY A 44 7.09 -7.27 -3.60
C GLY A 44 8.21 -6.22 -3.55
N LEU A 45 8.31 -5.43 -4.59
CA LEU A 45 9.46 -4.56 -4.86
C LEU A 45 9.72 -3.53 -3.77
N LEU A 46 10.83 -3.66 -3.08
CA LEU A 46 11.37 -2.68 -2.14
C LEU A 46 12.71 -2.16 -2.64
N ILE A 47 12.78 -0.87 -2.94
CA ILE A 47 14.00 -0.22 -3.43
C ILE A 47 14.80 0.32 -2.27
N LEU A 48 16.07 -0.09 -2.18
CA LEU A 48 17.03 0.39 -1.18
C LEU A 48 18.10 1.26 -1.84
N GLY A 49 18.36 2.43 -1.27
CA GLY A 49 19.51 3.25 -1.60
C GLY A 49 20.70 2.95 -0.68
N ILE A 50 21.88 2.74 -1.25
CA ILE A 50 23.14 2.41 -0.54
C ILE A 50 24.10 3.58 -0.65
N GLY A 51 24.71 3.99 0.45
CA GLY A 51 25.74 5.04 0.49
C GLY A 51 25.21 6.37 -0.09
N LYS A 52 25.84 6.88 -1.16
CA LYS A 52 25.41 8.09 -1.87
C LYS A 52 24.05 7.89 -2.56
N GLY A 53 23.66 6.64 -2.90
CA GLY A 53 22.35 6.30 -3.48
C GLY A 53 21.18 6.73 -2.62
N THR A 54 21.35 6.85 -1.30
CA THR A 54 20.28 7.35 -0.40
C THR A 54 19.81 8.78 -0.74
N LYS A 55 20.61 9.57 -1.46
CA LYS A 55 20.24 10.93 -1.89
C LYS A 55 19.18 10.93 -3.00
N LEU A 56 18.93 9.80 -3.64
CA LEU A 56 17.94 9.63 -4.71
C LEU A 56 16.50 9.44 -4.16
N SER A 57 16.32 9.45 -2.83
CA SER A 57 15.02 9.20 -2.20
C SER A 57 13.89 10.06 -2.75
N ASN A 58 14.12 11.36 -2.94
CA ASN A 58 13.08 12.26 -3.44
C ASN A 58 12.63 11.93 -4.88
N ILE A 59 13.52 11.38 -5.71
CA ILE A 59 13.17 10.95 -7.07
C ILE A 59 12.23 9.74 -6.95
N PHE A 60 12.69 8.65 -6.32
CA PHE A 60 11.93 7.40 -6.29
C PHE A 60 10.66 7.46 -5.43
N LEU A 61 10.63 8.24 -4.36
CA LEU A 61 9.42 8.41 -3.56
C LEU A 61 8.28 9.06 -4.37
N ASN A 62 8.63 9.88 -5.35
CA ASN A 62 7.66 10.60 -6.19
C ASN A 62 7.20 9.82 -7.44
N GLU A 63 7.83 8.69 -7.76
CA GLU A 63 7.46 7.84 -8.88
C GLU A 63 6.10 7.16 -8.68
N ASP A 64 5.46 6.81 -9.79
CA ASP A 64 4.26 5.97 -9.81
C ASP A 64 4.57 4.54 -9.39
N LYS A 65 3.58 3.82 -8.94
CA LYS A 65 3.69 2.43 -8.47
C LYS A 65 2.60 1.58 -9.11
N ALA A 66 2.94 0.31 -9.38
CA ALA A 66 1.97 -0.70 -9.78
C ALA A 66 1.91 -1.82 -8.73
N TYR A 67 0.68 -2.29 -8.49
CA TYR A 67 0.38 -3.29 -7.48
C TYR A 67 -0.57 -4.34 -8.02
N VAL A 68 -0.45 -5.57 -7.48
CA VAL A 68 -1.57 -6.52 -7.43
C VAL A 68 -2.13 -6.51 -6.01
N ALA A 69 -3.44 -6.38 -5.88
CA ALA A 69 -4.16 -6.26 -4.63
C ALA A 69 -5.34 -7.23 -4.59
N GLU A 70 -5.47 -8.03 -3.54
CA GLU A 70 -6.69 -8.76 -3.24
C GLU A 70 -7.50 -7.97 -2.20
N ILE A 71 -8.72 -7.62 -2.55
CA ILE A 71 -9.68 -6.96 -1.68
C ILE A 71 -10.69 -8.01 -1.21
N PHE A 72 -10.97 -8.04 0.10
CA PHE A 72 -12.04 -8.81 0.68
C PHE A 72 -13.26 -7.90 0.87
N LEU A 73 -14.37 -8.23 0.22
CA LEU A 73 -15.64 -7.50 0.29
C LEU A 73 -16.56 -8.13 1.32
N GLY A 74 -17.38 -7.31 1.97
CA GLY A 74 -18.33 -7.77 2.99
C GLY A 74 -17.87 -7.56 4.43
N GLU A 75 -16.66 -7.00 4.65
CA GLU A 75 -16.13 -6.75 6.00
C GLU A 75 -15.20 -5.54 6.00
N GLU A 76 -15.40 -4.60 6.95
CA GLU A 76 -14.44 -3.52 7.23
C GLU A 76 -13.61 -3.85 8.47
N LYS A 77 -12.37 -3.35 8.47
CA LYS A 77 -11.43 -3.44 9.59
C LYS A 77 -10.88 -2.06 9.94
N ASP A 78 -10.51 -1.87 11.19
CA ASP A 78 -10.01 -0.58 11.70
C ASP A 78 -8.68 -0.14 11.08
N THR A 79 -7.86 -1.10 10.59
CA THR A 79 -6.59 -0.84 9.89
C THR A 79 -6.77 -0.70 8.38
N ASP A 80 -7.98 -0.92 7.84
CA ASP A 80 -8.29 -1.03 6.41
C ASP A 80 -7.59 -2.25 5.73
N ASP A 81 -6.98 -3.19 6.48
CA ASP A 81 -6.30 -4.40 6.01
C ASP A 81 -6.61 -5.64 6.88
N LEU A 82 -6.06 -6.79 6.51
CA LEU A 82 -6.32 -8.07 7.15
C LEU A 82 -5.90 -8.14 8.63
N GLU A 83 -4.97 -7.28 9.09
CA GLU A 83 -4.40 -7.35 10.44
C GLU A 83 -5.30 -6.67 11.51
N GLY A 84 -6.26 -5.84 11.10
CA GLY A 84 -7.13 -5.09 12.01
C GLY A 84 -8.30 -5.89 12.59
N ASP A 85 -8.95 -5.28 13.57
CA ASP A 85 -10.20 -5.79 14.14
C ASP A 85 -11.39 -5.43 13.23
N THR A 86 -12.37 -6.35 13.17
CA THR A 86 -13.59 -6.15 12.38
C THR A 86 -14.46 -5.06 13.00
N THR A 87 -14.74 -4.01 12.23
CA THR A 87 -15.60 -2.88 12.65
C THR A 87 -16.99 -2.93 12.03
N PHE A 88 -17.13 -3.58 10.89
CA PHE A 88 -18.40 -3.76 10.19
C PHE A 88 -18.40 -5.07 9.40
N LYS A 89 -19.56 -5.74 9.34
CA LYS A 89 -19.74 -6.96 8.54
C LYS A 89 -21.10 -6.97 7.89
N SER A 90 -21.16 -7.37 6.62
CA SER A 90 -22.38 -7.49 5.83
C SER A 90 -22.58 -8.93 5.35
N SER A 91 -23.82 -9.40 5.35
CA SER A 91 -24.21 -10.67 4.72
C SER A 91 -24.66 -10.51 3.26
N GLN A 92 -24.69 -9.28 2.76
CA GLN A 92 -25.08 -8.98 1.37
C GLN A 92 -23.97 -9.37 0.41
N THR A 93 -24.36 -9.80 -0.79
CA THR A 93 -23.45 -10.06 -1.90
C THR A 93 -23.60 -9.00 -2.98
N VAL A 94 -22.59 -8.83 -3.79
CA VAL A 94 -22.63 -7.90 -4.94
C VAL A 94 -22.29 -8.65 -6.22
N SER A 95 -22.85 -8.22 -7.34
CA SER A 95 -22.54 -8.77 -8.65
C SER A 95 -21.26 -8.18 -9.22
N TYR A 96 -20.72 -8.82 -10.25
CA TYR A 96 -19.58 -8.33 -11.01
C TYR A 96 -19.86 -6.94 -11.61
N GLU A 97 -21.06 -6.74 -12.15
CA GLU A 97 -21.48 -5.47 -12.76
C GLU A 97 -21.52 -4.32 -11.75
N ASN A 98 -21.97 -4.61 -10.51
CA ASN A 98 -21.92 -3.63 -9.42
C ASN A 98 -20.48 -3.22 -9.09
N VAL A 99 -19.56 -4.20 -9.02
CA VAL A 99 -18.13 -3.93 -8.77
C VAL A 99 -17.54 -3.08 -9.89
N ILE A 100 -17.72 -3.46 -11.16
CA ILE A 100 -17.22 -2.69 -12.31
C ILE A 100 -17.77 -1.27 -12.34
N SER A 101 -19.07 -1.10 -12.07
CA SER A 101 -19.68 0.23 -12.00
C SER A 101 -19.09 1.09 -10.88
N ALA A 102 -18.84 0.51 -9.71
CA ALA A 102 -18.22 1.20 -8.59
C ALA A 102 -16.76 1.60 -8.88
N LEU A 103 -15.97 0.71 -9.50
CA LEU A 103 -14.56 0.93 -9.82
C LEU A 103 -14.32 2.12 -10.76
N LYS A 104 -15.24 2.42 -11.68
CA LYS A 104 -15.16 3.59 -12.57
C LYS A 104 -14.98 4.92 -11.83
N ASN A 105 -15.42 5.00 -10.57
CA ASN A 105 -15.29 6.22 -9.76
C ASN A 105 -13.90 6.34 -9.09
N PHE A 106 -13.05 5.33 -9.22
CA PHE A 106 -11.70 5.32 -8.67
C PHE A 106 -10.63 5.62 -9.72
N GLU A 107 -10.99 5.67 -11.02
CA GLU A 107 -10.05 6.04 -12.08
C GLU A 107 -9.87 7.56 -12.17
N GLY A 108 -8.66 7.97 -12.57
CA GLY A 108 -8.29 9.38 -12.66
C GLY A 108 -7.93 9.99 -11.30
N GLN A 109 -8.19 11.29 -11.14
CA GLN A 109 -7.90 12.01 -9.91
C GLN A 109 -9.02 11.83 -8.90
N ILE A 110 -8.67 11.32 -7.72
CA ILE A 110 -9.61 11.12 -6.61
C ILE A 110 -9.13 11.82 -5.34
N ASP A 111 -10.05 12.14 -4.44
CA ASP A 111 -9.76 12.60 -3.10
C ASP A 111 -9.77 11.40 -2.14
N GLN A 112 -8.62 11.09 -1.55
CA GLN A 112 -8.44 9.94 -0.69
C GLN A 112 -8.11 10.36 0.75
N VAL A 113 -8.91 9.89 1.72
CA VAL A 113 -8.60 10.01 3.15
C VAL A 113 -7.59 8.91 3.53
N PRO A 114 -6.38 9.26 3.98
CA PRO A 114 -5.37 8.29 4.38
C PRO A 114 -5.84 7.42 5.55
N PRO A 115 -5.39 6.15 5.65
CA PRO A 115 -5.63 5.31 6.82
C PRO A 115 -5.08 5.94 8.10
N THR A 116 -5.77 5.73 9.23
CA THR A 116 -5.29 6.15 10.55
C THR A 116 -4.03 5.42 10.97
N TYR A 117 -3.89 4.15 10.56
CA TYR A 117 -2.66 3.36 10.73
C TYR A 117 -1.69 3.59 9.57
N SER A 118 -1.06 4.77 9.53
CA SER A 118 -0.08 5.12 8.49
C SER A 118 1.18 5.78 9.04
N ALA A 119 2.23 5.82 8.23
CA ALA A 119 3.50 6.48 8.55
C ALA A 119 3.46 8.02 8.37
N LEU A 120 2.31 8.58 8.00
CA LEU A 120 2.11 10.03 7.99
C LEU A 120 2.31 10.60 9.39
N LYS A 121 2.90 11.79 9.47
CA LYS A 121 3.18 12.42 10.76
C LYS A 121 2.13 13.46 11.16
N HIS A 122 1.85 13.50 12.45
CA HIS A 122 1.15 14.60 13.12
C HIS A 122 2.00 15.05 14.31
N ASN A 123 2.35 16.32 14.37
CA ASN A 123 3.25 16.87 15.41
C ASN A 123 4.55 16.06 15.59
N GLY A 124 5.16 15.62 14.48
CA GLY A 124 6.42 14.86 14.48
C GLY A 124 6.29 13.35 14.74
N LYS A 125 5.14 12.87 15.26
CA LYS A 125 4.88 11.47 15.59
C LYS A 125 4.05 10.80 14.48
N PRO A 126 4.33 9.53 14.07
CA PRO A 126 3.54 8.80 13.09
C PRO A 126 2.10 8.57 13.54
N LEU A 127 1.15 8.53 12.58
CA LEU A 127 -0.28 8.30 12.89
C LEU A 127 -0.53 6.94 13.52
N TYR A 128 0.19 5.90 13.09
CA TYR A 128 0.03 4.55 13.66
C TYR A 128 0.37 4.48 15.16
N ASP A 129 1.25 5.37 15.67
CA ASP A 129 1.52 5.44 17.11
C ASP A 129 0.33 6.02 17.88
N TYR A 130 -0.31 7.07 17.33
CA TYR A 130 -1.54 7.62 17.91
C TYR A 130 -2.68 6.58 17.90
N ALA A 131 -2.84 5.83 16.82
CA ALA A 131 -3.87 4.81 16.71
C ALA A 131 -3.67 3.68 17.73
N ARG A 132 -2.44 3.20 17.91
CA ARG A 132 -2.09 2.19 18.93
C ARG A 132 -2.30 2.66 20.37
N GLU A 133 -2.21 3.95 20.63
CA GLU A 133 -2.48 4.56 21.93
C GLU A 133 -3.98 4.82 22.17
N GLY A 134 -4.85 4.37 21.26
CA GLY A 134 -6.30 4.57 21.34
C GLY A 134 -6.78 5.97 20.97
N ASN A 135 -5.91 6.80 20.38
CA ASN A 135 -6.21 8.18 19.96
C ASN A 135 -6.02 8.36 18.43
N PRO A 136 -6.77 7.65 17.58
CA PRO A 136 -6.58 7.71 16.13
C PRO A 136 -6.82 9.11 15.60
N ILE A 137 -5.92 9.59 14.72
CA ILE A 137 -6.02 10.90 14.09
C ILE A 137 -6.35 10.72 12.61
N THR A 138 -7.45 11.31 12.19
CA THR A 138 -7.82 11.39 10.77
C THR A 138 -7.18 12.60 10.11
N LYS A 139 -6.55 12.40 8.97
CA LYS A 139 -6.01 13.48 8.12
C LYS A 139 -7.05 13.90 7.09
N PRO A 140 -7.03 15.15 6.61
CA PRO A 140 -7.88 15.56 5.50
C PRO A 140 -7.57 14.74 4.24
N ALA A 141 -8.56 14.63 3.38
CA ALA A 141 -8.41 13.99 2.09
C ALA A 141 -7.30 14.67 1.27
N ARG A 142 -6.62 13.90 0.46
CA ARG A 142 -5.59 14.38 -0.46
C ARG A 142 -5.82 13.85 -1.86
N LYS A 143 -5.43 14.63 -2.85
CA LYS A 143 -5.54 14.24 -4.25
C LYS A 143 -4.47 13.20 -4.59
N VAL A 144 -4.93 12.09 -5.17
CA VAL A 144 -4.09 11.04 -5.75
C VAL A 144 -4.63 10.71 -7.14
N ILE A 145 -3.82 10.07 -7.98
CA ILE A 145 -4.23 9.70 -9.33
C ILE A 145 -4.13 8.17 -9.45
N ILE A 146 -5.21 7.55 -9.86
CA ILE A 146 -5.24 6.16 -10.29
C ILE A 146 -5.17 6.17 -11.81
N HIS A 147 -4.02 5.77 -12.34
CA HIS A 147 -3.76 5.79 -13.78
C HIS A 147 -4.47 4.64 -14.49
N GLU A 148 -4.51 3.49 -13.83
CA GLU A 148 -5.15 2.29 -14.36
C GLU A 148 -5.66 1.42 -13.20
N LEU A 149 -6.82 0.82 -13.40
CA LEU A 149 -7.44 -0.11 -12.47
C LEU A 149 -8.09 -1.25 -13.25
N LYS A 150 -7.46 -2.43 -13.21
CA LYS A 150 -7.88 -3.60 -13.99
C LYS A 150 -8.31 -4.73 -13.06
N VAL A 151 -9.49 -5.29 -13.30
CA VAL A 151 -9.93 -6.51 -12.61
C VAL A 151 -9.20 -7.70 -13.22
N ILE A 152 -8.45 -8.43 -12.38
CA ILE A 152 -7.80 -9.69 -12.74
C ILE A 152 -8.78 -10.85 -12.55
N GLU A 153 -9.44 -10.87 -11.36
CA GLU A 153 -10.39 -11.92 -10.99
C GLU A 153 -11.43 -11.36 -10.01
N PHE A 154 -12.66 -11.83 -10.12
CA PHE A 154 -13.70 -11.59 -9.13
C PHE A 154 -14.45 -12.87 -8.84
N LYS A 155 -14.37 -13.30 -7.58
CA LYS A 155 -15.16 -14.38 -7.01
C LYS A 155 -15.53 -14.00 -5.58
N PHE A 156 -16.75 -13.48 -5.42
CA PHE A 156 -17.20 -12.98 -4.13
C PHE A 156 -16.87 -13.95 -2.98
N PRO A 157 -16.30 -13.47 -1.87
CA PRO A 157 -16.04 -12.07 -1.51
C PRO A 157 -14.70 -11.48 -1.99
N LYS A 158 -13.93 -12.19 -2.80
CA LYS A 158 -12.58 -11.80 -3.24
C LYS A 158 -12.62 -11.07 -4.58
N LEU A 159 -11.90 -9.95 -4.62
CA LEU A 159 -11.67 -9.14 -5.81
C LEU A 159 -10.18 -8.89 -5.97
N MET A 160 -9.60 -9.38 -7.06
CA MET A 160 -8.19 -9.17 -7.39
C MET A 160 -8.05 -8.09 -8.45
N LEU A 161 -7.27 -7.06 -8.15
CA LEU A 161 -7.04 -5.89 -8.99
C LEU A 161 -5.56 -5.72 -9.30
N GLU A 162 -5.25 -5.30 -10.52
CA GLU A 162 -4.00 -4.62 -10.84
C GLU A 162 -4.25 -3.11 -10.83
N ILE A 163 -3.40 -2.35 -10.11
CA ILE A 163 -3.59 -0.92 -9.88
C ILE A 163 -2.30 -0.19 -10.16
N THR A 164 -2.32 0.76 -11.11
CA THR A 164 -1.23 1.71 -11.33
C THR A 164 -1.65 3.08 -10.79
N CYS A 165 -0.86 3.66 -9.90
CA CYS A 165 -1.23 4.88 -9.21
C CYS A 165 -0.06 5.80 -8.89
N SER A 166 -0.39 7.07 -8.66
CA SER A 166 0.58 8.09 -8.27
C SER A 166 1.14 7.86 -6.86
N LYS A 167 2.25 8.56 -6.58
CA LYS A 167 2.81 8.62 -5.22
C LYS A 167 1.75 8.92 -4.17
N GLY A 168 1.94 8.33 -3.01
CA GLY A 168 1.12 8.64 -1.84
C GLY A 168 -0.25 7.96 -1.82
N THR A 169 -0.63 7.21 -2.84
CA THR A 169 -1.86 6.42 -2.84
C THR A 169 -1.77 5.30 -1.82
N TYR A 170 -2.81 5.14 -0.99
CA TYR A 170 -3.01 4.00 -0.10
C TYR A 170 -3.97 3.01 -0.72
N ILE A 171 -3.48 1.83 -1.06
CA ILE A 171 -4.31 0.76 -1.64
C ILE A 171 -5.34 0.25 -0.60
N ARG A 172 -4.99 0.27 0.70
CA ARG A 172 -5.92 -0.01 1.80
C ARG A 172 -7.14 0.91 1.79
N ALA A 173 -6.93 2.20 1.57
CA ALA A 173 -8.04 3.16 1.46
C ALA A 173 -8.91 2.91 0.22
N ILE A 174 -8.33 2.44 -0.91
CA ILE A 174 -9.12 2.03 -2.09
C ILE A 174 -10.03 0.86 -1.71
N ALA A 175 -9.52 -0.15 -1.00
CA ALA A 175 -10.30 -1.31 -0.57
C ALA A 175 -11.47 -0.92 0.34
N ARG A 176 -11.21 -0.10 1.38
CA ARG A 176 -12.22 0.47 2.27
C ARG A 176 -13.28 1.26 1.51
N ASP A 177 -12.84 2.22 0.71
CA ASP A 177 -13.74 3.17 0.03
C ASP A 177 -14.60 2.47 -1.04
N LEU A 178 -14.04 1.43 -1.72
CA LEU A 178 -14.80 0.57 -2.63
C LEU A 178 -15.88 -0.22 -1.88
N GLY A 179 -15.53 -0.86 -0.76
CA GLY A 179 -16.48 -1.60 0.07
C GLY A 179 -17.62 -0.72 0.58
N ARG A 180 -17.30 0.51 1.01
CA ARG A 180 -18.27 1.52 1.43
C ARG A 180 -19.18 1.97 0.30
N LYS A 181 -18.61 2.22 -0.89
CA LYS A 181 -19.37 2.58 -2.08
C LYS A 181 -20.33 1.48 -2.51
N LEU A 182 -19.96 0.22 -2.32
CA LEU A 182 -20.82 -0.94 -2.56
C LEU A 182 -21.84 -1.18 -1.43
N GLY A 183 -21.74 -0.48 -0.29
CA GLY A 183 -22.62 -0.63 0.87
C GLY A 183 -22.41 -1.88 1.70
N ILE A 184 -21.34 -2.63 1.46
CA ILE A 184 -21.07 -3.93 2.11
C ILE A 184 -19.80 -3.97 2.95
N GLY A 185 -18.98 -2.91 2.89
CA GLY A 185 -17.65 -2.90 3.51
C GLY A 185 -16.59 -3.65 2.70
N GLY A 186 -15.33 -3.34 2.97
CA GLY A 186 -14.19 -3.98 2.32
C GLY A 186 -12.88 -3.63 3.01
N HIS A 187 -11.90 -4.52 2.93
CA HIS A 187 -10.55 -4.32 3.41
C HIS A 187 -9.53 -4.98 2.47
N LEU A 188 -8.28 -4.56 2.58
CA LEU A 188 -7.19 -5.12 1.79
C LEU A 188 -6.73 -6.44 2.41
N GLN A 189 -6.84 -7.53 1.64
CA GLN A 189 -6.47 -8.88 2.06
C GLN A 189 -5.00 -9.21 1.76
N SER A 190 -4.51 -8.80 0.58
CA SER A 190 -3.10 -8.94 0.20
C SER A 190 -2.67 -7.82 -0.72
N LEU A 191 -1.37 -7.55 -0.75
CA LEU A 191 -0.77 -6.51 -1.57
C LEU A 191 0.63 -6.90 -2.02
N ARG A 192 0.86 -6.90 -3.34
CA ARG A 192 2.17 -7.07 -3.93
C ARG A 192 2.54 -5.88 -4.80
N ARG A 193 3.66 -5.20 -4.49
CA ARG A 193 4.16 -4.14 -5.36
C ARG A 193 4.98 -4.71 -6.49
N LEU A 194 4.54 -4.49 -7.73
CA LEU A 194 5.20 -4.98 -8.94
C LEU A 194 6.23 -3.99 -9.46
N LYS A 195 5.87 -2.69 -9.47
CA LYS A 195 6.71 -1.64 -10.07
C LYS A 195 6.78 -0.38 -9.22
N GLN A 196 7.88 0.35 -9.37
CA GLN A 196 8.05 1.71 -8.86
C GLN A 196 8.94 2.49 -9.84
N GLY A 197 8.37 3.48 -10.53
CA GLY A 197 9.00 4.15 -11.65
C GLY A 197 9.41 3.15 -12.73
N SER A 198 10.66 3.20 -13.15
CA SER A 198 11.23 2.30 -14.16
C SER A 198 11.67 0.93 -13.62
N PHE A 199 11.59 0.68 -12.31
CA PHE A 199 12.01 -0.59 -11.73
C PHE A 199 10.85 -1.58 -11.65
N ASP A 200 11.13 -2.82 -12.02
CA ASP A 200 10.19 -3.95 -11.99
C ASP A 200 10.65 -4.99 -10.97
N ILE A 201 9.70 -5.73 -10.40
CA ILE A 201 9.97 -6.80 -9.43
C ILE A 201 10.82 -7.93 -10.03
N SER A 202 10.72 -8.18 -11.33
CA SER A 202 11.53 -9.16 -12.04
C SER A 202 13.03 -8.87 -12.00
N ASP A 203 13.42 -7.61 -11.75
CA ASP A 203 14.81 -7.18 -11.60
C ASP A 203 15.35 -7.37 -10.17
N SER A 204 14.52 -7.81 -9.24
CA SER A 204 14.86 -7.96 -7.82
C SER A 204 15.62 -9.24 -7.51
N LYS A 205 16.25 -9.28 -6.34
CA LYS A 205 16.97 -10.43 -5.80
C LYS A 205 16.42 -10.83 -4.45
#